data_46b6b65c51046d034a889e404c825370
#
_entry.id   46b6b65c51046d034a889e404c825370
#
_cell.length_a   1.000
_cell.length_b   1.000
_cell.length_c   1.000
_cell.angle_alpha   90.00
_cell.angle_beta   90.00
_cell.angle_gamma   90.00
#
_symmetry.space_group_name_H-M   'P 1'
#
loop_
_entity.id
_entity.type
_entity.pdbx_description
1 polymer ?
#
loop_
_entity_poly.entity_id
_entity_poly.type
_entity_poly.pdbx_seq_one_letter_code
_entity_poly.pdbx_strand_id
1 'polypeptide(L)'
;MRQVAYSTFTIIRILDNKMAHIIQFDNPATIVLRRGELFDYPKLTRVISGKTIWESTFPIEVDDVFIAMSDGAEYAGVGQELNFGWTRDSIADYAIANYLPENSAKSTASIIIDECNRLYEGRPGDDTTIAVARVRNRHPVNLVVGPPEHKEDDVRMMNLFFAKEGTKIVCGGTTSNVVSRYLHQPIIASLDYHDPEIPPISQIKGVDLTTEGVITLAKVLAYAEDFLDQAKLASVWAVQKDGASLIAKELFENATDINFFVGRAINPAHQNPNLPITFGIKQQLITSLADCLKRMGKHIRLSYF
;
A
#
# COMPACT_ATOMS: atom_id res chain seq x y z
N MET A 1 10.60 -7.08 -47.06
CA MET A 1 10.52 -6.04 -46.01
C MET A 1 11.17 -6.60 -44.75
N ARG A 2 12.23 -5.99 -44.23
CA ARG A 2 12.74 -6.33 -42.87
C ARG A 2 11.67 -5.97 -41.86
N GLN A 3 11.18 -6.93 -41.07
CA GLN A 3 10.39 -6.64 -39.88
C GLN A 3 11.31 -5.91 -38.91
N VAL A 4 11.15 -4.59 -38.79
CA VAL A 4 12.11 -3.74 -38.07
C VAL A 4 11.79 -3.61 -36.58
N ALA A 5 10.58 -3.97 -36.16
CA ALA A 5 10.20 -3.98 -34.75
C ALA A 5 9.08 -4.99 -34.51
N TYR A 6 9.18 -5.65 -33.36
CA TYR A 6 8.18 -6.57 -32.83
C TYR A 6 7.93 -6.14 -31.38
N SER A 7 6.69 -6.02 -31.00
CA SER A 7 6.33 -5.61 -29.65
C SER A 7 5.18 -6.47 -29.17
N THR A 8 5.27 -6.94 -27.96
CA THR A 8 4.26 -7.66 -27.21
C THR A 8 3.52 -6.70 -26.30
N PHE A 9 2.30 -7.00 -25.91
CA PHE A 9 1.59 -6.16 -24.94
C PHE A 9 0.50 -6.91 -24.19
N THR A 10 0.22 -6.42 -22.98
CA THR A 10 -0.94 -6.75 -22.16
C THR A 10 -1.61 -5.46 -21.74
N ILE A 11 -2.89 -5.30 -22.06
CA ILE A 11 -3.72 -4.18 -21.64
C ILE A 11 -4.82 -4.71 -20.75
N ILE A 12 -4.88 -4.24 -19.51
CA ILE A 12 -5.96 -4.52 -18.57
C ILE A 12 -6.70 -3.23 -18.28
N ARG A 13 -7.96 -3.18 -18.65
CA ARG A 13 -8.82 -2.04 -18.43
C ARG A 13 -9.98 -2.42 -17.51
N ILE A 14 -10.15 -1.67 -16.44
CA ILE A 14 -11.30 -1.82 -15.54
C ILE A 14 -12.32 -0.75 -15.89
N LEU A 15 -13.52 -1.18 -16.25
CA LEU A 15 -14.63 -0.34 -16.69
C LEU A 15 -15.64 -0.21 -15.55
N ASP A 16 -15.93 1.02 -15.14
CA ASP A 16 -16.94 1.40 -14.14
C ASP A 16 -16.82 0.63 -12.81
N ASN A 17 -15.61 0.18 -12.47
CA ASN A 17 -15.33 -0.70 -11.32
C ASN A 17 -16.19 -1.99 -11.31
N LYS A 18 -16.61 -2.48 -12.47
CA LYS A 18 -17.49 -3.65 -12.62
C LYS A 18 -16.97 -4.70 -13.58
N MET A 19 -16.31 -4.30 -14.65
CA MET A 19 -15.90 -5.20 -15.72
C MET A 19 -14.39 -5.09 -15.96
N ALA A 20 -13.72 -6.22 -16.08
CA ALA A 20 -12.38 -6.28 -16.64
C ALA A 20 -12.46 -6.51 -18.14
N HIS A 21 -11.66 -5.76 -18.88
CA HIS A 21 -11.40 -5.98 -20.30
C HIS A 21 -9.89 -6.16 -20.49
N ILE A 22 -9.47 -7.34 -20.95
CA ILE A 22 -8.08 -7.73 -21.14
C ILE A 22 -7.83 -7.93 -22.62
N ILE A 23 -6.80 -7.29 -23.16
CA ILE A 23 -6.34 -7.50 -24.54
C ILE A 23 -4.86 -7.86 -24.48
N GLN A 24 -4.47 -8.98 -25.08
CA GLN A 24 -3.10 -9.48 -25.04
C GLN A 24 -2.61 -9.90 -26.41
N PHE A 25 -1.36 -9.59 -26.67
CA PHE A 25 -0.64 -10.04 -27.84
C PHE A 25 0.75 -10.54 -27.41
N ASP A 26 0.99 -11.83 -27.61
CA ASP A 26 2.27 -12.51 -27.47
C ASP A 26 3.00 -12.29 -26.13
N ASN A 27 2.24 -12.09 -25.07
CA ASN A 27 2.66 -12.15 -23.67
C ASN A 27 2.00 -13.36 -23.00
N PRO A 28 2.56 -13.86 -21.91
CA PRO A 28 1.92 -14.87 -21.07
C PRO A 28 0.50 -14.45 -20.68
N ALA A 29 -0.44 -15.39 -20.75
CA ALA A 29 -1.83 -15.07 -20.41
C ALA A 29 -1.94 -14.58 -18.97
N THR A 30 -2.58 -13.43 -18.77
CA THR A 30 -2.82 -12.87 -17.44
C THR A 30 -3.41 -13.94 -16.51
N ILE A 31 -2.82 -14.11 -15.34
CA ILE A 31 -3.37 -14.96 -14.29
C ILE A 31 -4.39 -14.10 -13.52
N VAL A 32 -5.57 -14.65 -13.32
CA VAL A 32 -6.58 -14.02 -12.45
C VAL A 32 -6.88 -14.98 -11.31
N LEU A 33 -6.65 -14.52 -10.08
CA LEU A 33 -7.07 -15.26 -8.90
C LEU A 33 -8.37 -14.65 -8.38
N ARG A 34 -9.35 -15.49 -8.12
CA ARG A 34 -10.61 -15.13 -7.47
C ARG A 34 -10.75 -15.90 -6.17
N ARG A 35 -10.80 -15.19 -5.05
CA ARG A 35 -10.83 -15.79 -3.69
C ARG A 35 -9.65 -16.75 -3.43
N GLY A 36 -8.48 -16.42 -4.02
CA GLY A 36 -7.26 -17.23 -3.87
C GLY A 36 -7.16 -18.44 -4.80
N GLU A 37 -8.13 -18.68 -5.66
CA GLU A 37 -8.15 -19.78 -6.64
C GLU A 37 -8.00 -19.25 -8.07
N LEU A 38 -7.45 -20.05 -8.96
CA LEU A 38 -7.34 -19.69 -10.38
C LEU A 38 -8.73 -19.52 -10.99
N PHE A 39 -9.01 -18.35 -11.52
CA PHE A 39 -10.23 -18.05 -12.26
C PHE A 39 -10.00 -18.24 -13.76
N ASP A 40 -10.68 -19.21 -14.35
CA ASP A 40 -10.67 -19.42 -15.80
C ASP A 40 -11.69 -18.49 -16.46
N TYR A 41 -11.19 -17.36 -16.96
CA TYR A 41 -12.01 -16.35 -17.61
C TYR A 41 -12.13 -16.62 -19.13
N PRO A 42 -13.24 -16.19 -19.80
CA PRO A 42 -13.45 -16.43 -21.21
C PRO A 42 -12.39 -15.71 -22.06
N LYS A 43 -11.84 -16.41 -23.07
CA LYS A 43 -10.86 -15.89 -24.00
C LYS A 43 -11.38 -16.00 -25.42
N LEU A 44 -11.51 -14.86 -26.09
CA LEU A 44 -11.86 -14.75 -27.51
C LEU A 44 -10.59 -14.50 -28.30
N THR A 45 -10.47 -15.17 -29.43
CA THR A 45 -9.34 -15.00 -30.35
C THR A 45 -9.76 -14.11 -31.51
N ARG A 46 -8.96 -13.07 -31.77
CA ARG A 46 -9.12 -12.19 -32.93
C ARG A 46 -7.83 -12.18 -33.75
N VAL A 47 -7.94 -12.40 -35.05
CA VAL A 47 -6.78 -12.31 -35.95
C VAL A 47 -6.78 -10.96 -36.66
N ILE A 48 -5.70 -10.19 -36.48
CA ILE A 48 -5.48 -8.88 -37.09
C ILE A 48 -4.14 -8.90 -37.82
N SER A 49 -4.16 -8.72 -39.11
CA SER A 49 -2.95 -8.74 -39.94
C SER A 49 -2.09 -10.00 -39.75
N GLY A 50 -2.73 -11.16 -39.61
CA GLY A 50 -2.05 -12.45 -39.41
C GLY A 50 -1.53 -12.68 -37.97
N LYS A 51 -1.79 -11.75 -37.02
CA LYS A 51 -1.40 -11.89 -35.62
C LYS A 51 -2.62 -12.24 -34.77
N THR A 52 -2.46 -13.20 -33.88
CA THR A 52 -3.51 -13.63 -32.97
C THR A 52 -3.52 -12.76 -31.72
N ILE A 53 -4.62 -12.06 -31.51
CA ILE A 53 -4.86 -11.23 -30.32
C ILE A 53 -5.90 -11.93 -29.46
N TRP A 54 -5.66 -11.99 -28.17
CA TRP A 54 -6.60 -12.51 -27.20
C TRP A 54 -7.34 -11.38 -26.52
N GLU A 55 -8.67 -11.50 -26.49
CA GLU A 55 -9.56 -10.52 -25.90
C GLU A 55 -10.49 -11.20 -24.89
N SER A 56 -10.66 -10.61 -23.73
CA SER A 56 -11.46 -11.16 -22.63
C SER A 56 -12.25 -10.06 -21.97
N THR A 57 -13.51 -10.32 -21.65
CA THR A 57 -14.36 -9.39 -20.89
C THR A 57 -15.18 -10.20 -19.89
N PHE A 58 -15.10 -9.82 -18.62
CA PHE A 58 -15.80 -10.50 -17.53
C PHE A 58 -16.04 -9.57 -16.34
N PRO A 59 -17.06 -9.84 -15.51
CA PRO A 59 -17.30 -9.07 -14.29
C PRO A 59 -16.21 -9.32 -13.27
N ILE A 60 -15.77 -8.23 -12.61
CA ILE A 60 -14.81 -8.32 -11.50
C ILE A 60 -15.55 -8.52 -10.18
N GLU A 61 -14.88 -9.19 -9.25
CA GLU A 61 -15.30 -9.33 -7.85
C GLU A 61 -14.28 -8.71 -6.91
N VAL A 62 -14.72 -8.37 -5.70
CA VAL A 62 -13.78 -7.98 -4.64
C VAL A 62 -12.84 -9.14 -4.36
N ASP A 63 -11.56 -8.82 -4.15
CA ASP A 63 -10.44 -9.73 -3.99
C ASP A 63 -9.97 -10.44 -5.27
N ASP A 64 -10.49 -10.10 -6.44
CA ASP A 64 -9.85 -10.50 -7.69
C ASP A 64 -8.41 -9.92 -7.75
N VAL A 65 -7.45 -10.77 -8.09
CA VAL A 65 -6.04 -10.42 -8.28
C VAL A 65 -5.64 -10.72 -9.72
N PHE A 66 -5.25 -9.68 -10.45
CA PHE A 66 -4.73 -9.79 -11.81
C PHE A 66 -3.21 -9.78 -11.75
N ILE A 67 -2.56 -10.78 -12.35
CA ILE A 67 -1.11 -10.90 -12.45
C ILE A 67 -0.76 -10.93 -13.94
N ALA A 68 -0.19 -9.84 -14.43
CA ALA A 68 0.36 -9.74 -15.79
C ALA A 68 1.88 -9.80 -15.71
N MET A 69 2.52 -10.40 -16.73
CA MET A 69 3.96 -10.60 -16.73
C MET A 69 4.51 -10.52 -18.16
N SER A 70 5.82 -10.23 -18.27
CA SER A 70 6.59 -10.45 -19.49
C SER A 70 7.00 -11.93 -19.57
N ASP A 71 7.42 -12.35 -20.75
CA ASP A 71 7.91 -13.72 -21.02
C ASP A 71 9.16 -14.10 -20.20
N GLY A 72 9.98 -13.11 -19.81
CA GLY A 72 11.10 -13.35 -18.89
C GLY A 72 10.70 -14.01 -17.58
N ALA A 73 9.44 -13.90 -17.13
CA ALA A 73 8.98 -14.66 -15.96
C ALA A 73 8.78 -16.14 -16.28
N GLU A 74 8.24 -16.47 -17.45
CA GLU A 74 8.07 -17.88 -17.89
C GLU A 74 9.40 -18.55 -18.20
N TYR A 75 10.40 -17.80 -18.62
CA TYR A 75 11.74 -18.34 -18.92
C TYR A 75 12.65 -18.41 -17.69
N ALA A 76 12.20 -17.97 -16.51
CA ALA A 76 12.99 -18.07 -15.29
C ALA A 76 13.41 -19.53 -15.02
N GLY A 77 14.69 -19.73 -14.77
CA GLY A 77 15.27 -21.06 -14.49
C GLY A 77 15.63 -21.91 -15.72
N VAL A 78 15.38 -21.43 -16.95
CA VAL A 78 15.79 -22.17 -18.17
C VAL A 78 17.29 -22.40 -18.19
N GLY A 79 17.68 -23.65 -18.37
CA GLY A 79 19.09 -24.06 -18.41
C GLY A 79 19.78 -24.10 -17.04
N GLN A 80 19.02 -23.92 -15.96
CA GLN A 80 19.44 -24.01 -14.56
C GLN A 80 18.61 -25.10 -13.85
N GLU A 81 17.73 -24.73 -12.94
CA GLU A 81 16.86 -25.65 -12.19
C GLU A 81 15.74 -26.24 -13.05
N LEU A 82 15.30 -25.54 -14.10
CA LEU A 82 14.14 -25.87 -14.90
C LEU A 82 14.52 -26.04 -16.37
N ASN A 83 14.17 -27.20 -16.99
CA ASN A 83 14.45 -27.43 -18.40
C ASN A 83 13.64 -26.54 -19.35
N PHE A 84 12.40 -26.23 -19.01
CA PHE A 84 11.45 -25.50 -19.85
C PHE A 84 11.04 -24.15 -19.29
N GLY A 85 11.70 -23.70 -18.21
CA GLY A 85 11.37 -22.49 -17.50
C GLY A 85 10.22 -22.64 -16.51
N TRP A 86 9.87 -21.54 -15.87
CA TRP A 86 8.80 -21.45 -14.87
C TRP A 86 7.49 -21.12 -15.57
N THR A 87 6.83 -22.13 -16.11
CA THR A 87 5.63 -21.95 -16.93
C THR A 87 4.56 -21.11 -16.24
N ARG A 88 3.69 -20.46 -17.06
CA ARG A 88 2.56 -19.69 -16.54
C ARG A 88 1.74 -20.45 -15.49
N ASP A 89 1.49 -21.72 -15.70
CA ASP A 89 0.67 -22.51 -14.77
C ASP A 89 1.43 -22.78 -13.46
N SER A 90 2.73 -23.02 -13.51
CA SER A 90 3.57 -23.11 -12.30
C SER A 90 3.63 -21.77 -11.55
N ILE A 91 3.63 -20.63 -12.26
CA ILE A 91 3.54 -19.31 -11.65
C ILE A 91 2.17 -19.12 -10.97
N ALA A 92 1.08 -19.60 -11.61
CA ALA A 92 -0.25 -19.55 -11.01
C ALA A 92 -0.34 -20.40 -9.74
N ASP A 93 0.17 -21.62 -9.77
CA ASP A 93 0.22 -22.50 -8.59
C ASP A 93 1.03 -21.89 -7.45
N TYR A 94 2.17 -21.27 -7.77
CA TYR A 94 2.99 -20.57 -6.78
C TYR A 94 2.29 -19.35 -6.19
N ALA A 95 1.61 -18.56 -7.03
CA ALA A 95 0.83 -17.42 -6.58
C ALA A 95 -0.33 -17.84 -5.65
N ILE A 96 -1.01 -18.97 -5.95
CA ILE A 96 -2.05 -19.56 -5.11
C ILE A 96 -1.48 -20.05 -3.77
N ALA A 97 -0.36 -20.77 -3.80
CA ALA A 97 0.29 -21.29 -2.60
C ALA A 97 0.76 -20.20 -1.64
N ASN A 98 1.08 -19.01 -2.17
CA ASN A 98 1.52 -17.84 -1.40
C ASN A 98 0.42 -16.76 -1.24
N TYR A 99 -0.81 -17.08 -1.62
CA TYR A 99 -1.93 -16.15 -1.49
C TYR A 99 -2.31 -15.95 -0.03
N LEU A 100 -2.28 -14.68 0.41
CA LEU A 100 -2.82 -14.26 1.69
C LEU A 100 -3.81 -13.10 1.43
N PRO A 101 -5.02 -13.14 2.01
CA PRO A 101 -6.02 -12.08 1.83
C PRO A 101 -5.53 -10.69 2.22
N GLU A 102 -4.58 -10.59 3.15
CA GLU A 102 -3.98 -9.35 3.61
C GLU A 102 -2.83 -8.82 2.73
N ASN A 103 -2.29 -9.64 1.82
CA ASN A 103 -1.19 -9.19 0.97
C ASN A 103 -1.63 -8.03 0.05
N SER A 104 -0.80 -7.01 -0.01
CA SER A 104 -0.97 -5.95 -1.00
C SER A 104 -0.62 -6.44 -2.42
N ALA A 105 -1.06 -5.72 -3.45
CA ALA A 105 -0.65 -6.02 -4.83
C ALA A 105 0.88 -5.98 -4.98
N LYS A 106 1.56 -5.03 -4.30
CA LYS A 106 3.03 -4.96 -4.28
C LYS A 106 3.64 -6.20 -3.64
N SER A 107 3.14 -6.64 -2.49
CA SER A 107 3.64 -7.84 -1.81
C SER A 107 3.53 -9.08 -2.70
N THR A 108 2.37 -9.25 -3.36
CA THR A 108 2.18 -10.35 -4.31
C THR A 108 3.16 -10.27 -5.49
N ALA A 109 3.35 -9.07 -6.08
CA ALA A 109 4.32 -8.89 -7.15
C ALA A 109 5.75 -9.20 -6.70
N SER A 110 6.14 -8.77 -5.49
CA SER A 110 7.47 -9.00 -4.93
C SER A 110 7.72 -10.49 -4.69
N ILE A 111 6.75 -11.23 -4.14
CA ILE A 111 6.85 -12.70 -3.93
C ILE A 111 7.16 -13.41 -5.25
N ILE A 112 6.47 -13.04 -6.33
CA ILE A 112 6.67 -13.68 -7.63
C ILE A 112 8.01 -13.28 -8.25
N ILE A 113 8.39 -12.00 -8.20
CA ILE A 113 9.65 -11.54 -8.80
C ILE A 113 10.88 -12.07 -8.04
N ASP A 114 10.77 -12.26 -6.73
CA ASP A 114 11.86 -12.85 -5.94
C ASP A 114 12.06 -14.32 -6.30
N GLU A 115 10.99 -15.07 -6.56
CA GLU A 115 11.10 -16.43 -7.06
C GLU A 115 11.70 -16.47 -8.47
N CYS A 116 11.34 -15.55 -9.38
CA CYS A 116 12.02 -15.40 -10.66
C CYS A 116 13.54 -15.20 -10.47
N ASN A 117 13.91 -14.28 -9.56
CA ASN A 117 15.32 -13.99 -9.28
C ASN A 117 16.07 -15.19 -8.69
N ARG A 118 15.41 -15.96 -7.83
CA ARG A 118 15.95 -17.22 -7.28
C ARG A 118 16.19 -18.24 -8.38
N LEU A 119 15.20 -18.44 -9.26
CA LEU A 119 15.29 -19.38 -10.38
C LEU A 119 16.36 -18.98 -11.40
N TYR A 120 16.60 -17.69 -11.56
CA TYR A 120 17.71 -17.15 -12.37
C TYR A 120 19.07 -17.15 -11.66
N GLU A 121 19.15 -17.63 -10.41
CA GLU A 121 20.37 -17.56 -9.57
C GLU A 121 20.95 -16.13 -9.50
N GLY A 122 20.07 -15.10 -9.49
CA GLY A 122 20.46 -13.70 -9.48
C GLY A 122 21.05 -13.17 -10.79
N ARG A 123 20.94 -13.94 -11.88
CA ARG A 123 21.44 -13.57 -13.22
C ARG A 123 20.33 -13.73 -14.26
N PRO A 124 19.38 -12.80 -14.33
CA PRO A 124 18.27 -12.89 -15.26
C PRO A 124 18.77 -12.97 -16.71
N GLY A 125 18.21 -13.92 -17.44
CA GLY A 125 18.52 -14.13 -18.86
C GLY A 125 17.71 -13.20 -19.78
N ASP A 126 16.64 -12.58 -19.24
CA ASP A 126 15.77 -11.66 -19.97
C ASP A 126 15.13 -10.65 -19.01
N ASP A 127 14.63 -9.55 -19.55
CA ASP A 127 13.90 -8.52 -18.82
C ASP A 127 12.61 -9.09 -18.23
N THR A 128 12.54 -9.16 -16.90
CA THR A 128 11.43 -9.76 -16.17
C THR A 128 10.58 -8.69 -15.50
N THR A 129 9.31 -8.63 -15.88
CA THR A 129 8.34 -7.69 -15.30
C THR A 129 7.14 -8.45 -14.75
N ILE A 130 6.75 -8.13 -13.51
CA ILE A 130 5.51 -8.59 -12.88
C ILE A 130 4.66 -7.37 -12.52
N ALA A 131 3.43 -7.32 -13.01
CA ALA A 131 2.45 -6.30 -12.67
C ALA A 131 1.23 -6.93 -12.01
N VAL A 132 0.90 -6.47 -10.81
CA VAL A 132 -0.24 -6.98 -10.05
C VAL A 132 -1.25 -5.87 -9.79
N ALA A 133 -2.53 -6.16 -10.09
CA ALA A 133 -3.65 -5.32 -9.69
C ALA A 133 -4.64 -6.13 -8.85
N ARG A 134 -5.11 -5.56 -7.73
CA ARG A 134 -6.08 -6.19 -6.85
C ARG A 134 -7.34 -5.35 -6.72
N VAL A 135 -8.51 -5.98 -6.87
CA VAL A 135 -9.82 -5.37 -6.61
C VAL A 135 -10.10 -5.44 -5.12
N ARG A 136 -10.41 -4.30 -4.49
CA ARG A 136 -10.65 -4.26 -3.06
C ARG A 136 -11.73 -3.23 -2.71
N ASN A 137 -12.39 -3.44 -1.59
CA ASN A 137 -13.28 -2.44 -1.02
C ASN A 137 -12.51 -1.19 -0.58
N ARG A 138 -13.19 -0.05 -0.56
CA ARG A 138 -12.65 1.16 0.03
C ARG A 138 -12.36 0.94 1.52
N HIS A 139 -11.18 1.34 1.95
CA HIS A 139 -10.75 1.33 3.34
C HIS A 139 -10.25 2.74 3.73
N PRO A 140 -11.15 3.63 4.14
CA PRO A 140 -10.78 4.97 4.55
C PRO A 140 -10.04 4.95 5.89
N VAL A 141 -8.98 5.74 5.98
CA VAL A 141 -8.22 5.97 7.21
C VAL A 141 -8.20 7.46 7.51
N ASN A 142 -8.45 7.82 8.76
CA ASN A 142 -8.45 9.19 9.23
C ASN A 142 -7.36 9.33 10.28
N LEU A 143 -6.40 10.21 10.05
CA LEU A 143 -5.28 10.46 10.93
C LEU A 143 -5.32 11.92 11.40
N VAL A 144 -5.34 12.13 12.72
CA VAL A 144 -5.25 13.46 13.32
C VAL A 144 -3.92 13.64 14.03
N VAL A 145 -3.27 14.79 13.79
CA VAL A 145 -1.98 15.13 14.38
C VAL A 145 -1.90 16.62 14.75
N GLY A 146 -1.62 16.88 16.01
CA GLY A 146 -1.58 18.22 16.58
C GLY A 146 -2.97 18.79 16.91
N PRO A 147 -3.08 19.61 17.95
CA PRO A 147 -4.28 20.38 18.23
C PRO A 147 -4.42 21.55 17.23
N PRO A 148 -5.64 22.09 17.04
CA PRO A 148 -5.86 23.32 16.27
C PRO A 148 -5.04 24.49 16.81
N GLU A 149 -4.84 25.51 15.97
CA GLU A 149 -4.18 26.75 16.39
C GLU A 149 -4.98 27.47 17.48
N HIS A 150 -6.30 27.50 17.34
CA HIS A 150 -7.22 28.09 18.31
C HIS A 150 -8.00 26.99 19.03
N LYS A 151 -8.01 27.04 20.36
CA LYS A 151 -8.65 26.02 21.21
C LYS A 151 -10.17 25.90 20.98
N GLU A 152 -10.82 26.97 20.54
CA GLU A 152 -12.23 26.99 20.14
C GLU A 152 -12.53 26.08 18.93
N ASP A 153 -11.53 25.77 18.11
CA ASP A 153 -11.65 24.86 16.98
C ASP A 153 -11.49 23.37 17.36
N ASP A 154 -11.14 23.03 18.61
CA ASP A 154 -11.02 21.64 19.10
C ASP A 154 -12.28 20.83 18.76
N VAL A 155 -13.44 21.34 19.12
CA VAL A 155 -14.73 20.66 18.91
C VAL A 155 -15.04 20.51 17.41
N ARG A 156 -14.78 21.54 16.62
CA ARG A 156 -14.99 21.55 15.17
C ARG A 156 -14.13 20.50 14.50
N MET A 157 -12.83 20.45 14.81
CA MET A 157 -11.90 19.47 14.26
C MET A 157 -12.32 18.05 14.64
N MET A 158 -12.68 17.81 15.91
CA MET A 158 -13.11 16.49 16.37
C MET A 158 -14.43 16.05 15.75
N ASN A 159 -15.40 16.95 15.60
CA ASN A 159 -16.65 16.64 14.90
C ASN A 159 -16.38 16.16 13.46
N LEU A 160 -15.52 16.87 12.74
CA LEU A 160 -15.16 16.50 11.36
C LEU A 160 -14.36 15.19 11.29
N PHE A 161 -13.47 14.96 12.23
CA PHE A 161 -12.66 13.74 12.30
C PHE A 161 -13.52 12.51 12.61
N PHE A 162 -14.38 12.57 13.64
CA PHE A 162 -15.22 11.46 14.04
C PHE A 162 -16.43 11.21 13.11
N ALA A 163 -16.88 12.23 12.38
CA ALA A 163 -17.92 12.07 11.37
C ALA A 163 -17.47 11.27 10.13
N LYS A 164 -16.17 11.10 9.91
CA LYS A 164 -15.67 10.28 8.80
C LYS A 164 -15.79 8.80 9.14
N GLU A 165 -16.14 8.00 8.15
CA GLU A 165 -16.08 6.53 8.26
C GLU A 165 -14.63 6.04 8.19
N GLY A 166 -14.39 4.81 8.66
CA GLY A 166 -13.10 4.13 8.60
C GLY A 166 -12.24 4.31 9.84
N THR A 167 -11.03 3.76 9.78
CA THR A 167 -10.05 3.70 10.87
C THR A 167 -9.68 5.08 11.39
N LYS A 168 -9.59 5.22 12.72
CA LYS A 168 -9.23 6.45 13.44
C LYS A 168 -7.84 6.31 14.07
N ILE A 169 -6.89 7.12 13.60
CA ILE A 169 -5.52 7.17 14.14
C ILE A 169 -5.29 8.55 14.77
N VAL A 170 -4.82 8.55 16.00
CA VAL A 170 -4.51 9.76 16.76
C VAL A 170 -3.01 9.80 17.04
N CYS A 171 -2.33 10.86 16.57
CA CYS A 171 -0.89 11.04 16.72
C CYS A 171 -0.58 12.25 17.59
N GLY A 172 0.12 12.00 18.71
CA GLY A 172 0.62 13.02 19.65
C GLY A 172 -0.15 13.11 20.96
N GLY A 173 0.59 13.21 22.07
CA GLY A 173 0.01 13.26 23.42
C GLY A 173 -0.95 14.44 23.63
N THR A 174 -0.61 15.62 23.10
CA THR A 174 -1.51 16.80 23.17
C THR A 174 -2.79 16.55 22.36
N THR A 175 -2.69 15.94 21.18
CA THR A 175 -3.84 15.56 20.35
C THR A 175 -4.71 14.54 21.09
N SER A 176 -4.08 13.52 21.70
CA SER A 176 -4.76 12.50 22.51
C SER A 176 -5.55 13.11 23.65
N ASN A 177 -5.02 14.16 24.30
CA ASN A 177 -5.73 14.90 25.35
C ASN A 177 -6.98 15.64 24.80
N VAL A 178 -6.92 16.19 23.59
CA VAL A 178 -8.09 16.80 22.93
C VAL A 178 -9.15 15.74 22.65
N VAL A 179 -8.74 14.61 22.08
CA VAL A 179 -9.62 13.46 21.78
C VAL A 179 -10.24 12.89 23.05
N SER A 180 -9.44 12.67 24.10
CA SER A 180 -9.91 12.18 25.40
C SER A 180 -11.01 13.05 26.00
N ARG A 181 -10.80 14.38 25.99
CA ARG A 181 -11.82 15.33 26.45
C ARG A 181 -13.09 15.30 25.60
N TYR A 182 -12.93 15.23 24.28
CA TYR A 182 -14.07 15.20 23.35
C TYR A 182 -14.91 13.94 23.51
N LEU A 183 -14.27 12.77 23.63
CA LEU A 183 -14.97 11.48 23.77
C LEU A 183 -15.38 11.17 25.22
N HIS A 184 -14.94 11.98 26.20
CA HIS A 184 -15.06 11.68 27.63
C HIS A 184 -14.52 10.29 28.01
N GLN A 185 -13.39 9.89 27.40
CA GLN A 185 -12.73 8.62 27.61
C GLN A 185 -11.30 8.82 28.12
N PRO A 186 -10.82 7.99 29.08
CA PRO A 186 -9.46 8.09 29.57
C PRO A 186 -8.45 7.62 28.52
N ILE A 187 -7.22 8.17 28.61
CA ILE A 187 -6.07 7.66 27.89
C ILE A 187 -5.42 6.58 28.76
N ILE A 188 -5.33 5.37 28.22
CA ILE A 188 -4.69 4.23 28.89
C ILE A 188 -3.36 3.98 28.17
N ALA A 189 -2.24 4.29 28.84
CA ALA A 189 -0.91 4.03 28.28
C ALA A 189 -0.62 2.52 28.32
N SER A 190 -0.08 1.97 27.23
CA SER A 190 0.50 0.64 27.22
C SER A 190 1.89 0.70 27.88
N LEU A 191 2.21 -0.34 28.62
CA LEU A 191 3.55 -0.52 29.19
C LEU A 191 4.46 -1.36 28.28
N ASP A 192 3.93 -1.82 27.15
CA ASP A 192 4.68 -2.65 26.21
C ASP A 192 5.54 -1.78 25.29
N TYR A 193 6.83 -1.76 25.53
CA TYR A 193 7.83 -1.13 24.69
C TYR A 193 8.32 -2.16 23.67
N HIS A 194 7.93 -1.98 22.41
CA HIS A 194 8.37 -2.85 21.31
C HIS A 194 9.64 -2.33 20.62
N ASP A 195 9.89 -1.03 20.66
CA ASP A 195 11.08 -0.37 20.12
C ASP A 195 11.53 0.74 21.08
N PRO A 196 12.82 0.77 21.50
CA PRO A 196 13.35 1.80 22.39
C PRO A 196 13.28 3.22 21.82
N GLU A 197 13.31 3.36 20.48
CA GLU A 197 13.29 4.65 19.79
C GLU A 197 11.87 5.17 19.56
N ILE A 198 10.84 4.32 19.71
CA ILE A 198 9.45 4.67 19.45
C ILE A 198 8.64 4.59 20.74
N PRO A 199 8.07 5.70 21.20
CA PRO A 199 7.24 5.70 22.40
C PRO A 199 6.08 4.71 22.32
N PRO A 200 5.65 4.14 23.46
CA PRO A 200 4.59 3.16 23.50
C PRO A 200 3.27 3.73 23.00
N ILE A 201 2.43 2.84 22.48
CA ILE A 201 1.06 3.18 22.07
C ILE A 201 0.18 3.43 23.29
N SER A 202 -0.91 4.16 23.08
CA SER A 202 -1.96 4.35 24.09
C SER A 202 -3.30 3.87 23.53
N GLN A 203 -4.28 3.69 24.39
CA GLN A 203 -5.64 3.31 24.02
C GLN A 203 -6.61 4.38 24.49
N ILE A 204 -7.52 4.77 23.58
CA ILE A 204 -8.68 5.61 23.88
C ILE A 204 -9.89 4.90 23.30
N LYS A 205 -10.90 4.62 24.10
CA LYS A 205 -12.11 3.96 23.60
C LYS A 205 -12.77 4.79 22.51
N GLY A 206 -12.97 4.22 21.32
CA GLY A 206 -13.49 4.91 20.13
C GLY A 206 -12.41 5.40 19.17
N VAL A 207 -11.13 5.05 19.43
CA VAL A 207 -9.98 5.28 18.54
C VAL A 207 -9.31 3.93 18.28
N ASP A 208 -8.94 3.66 17.04
CA ASP A 208 -8.33 2.39 16.65
C ASP A 208 -6.84 2.31 16.99
N LEU A 209 -6.13 3.43 16.84
CA LEU A 209 -4.70 3.53 17.17
C LEU A 209 -4.34 4.91 17.72
N THR A 210 -3.67 4.94 18.87
CA THR A 210 -3.15 6.17 19.46
C THR A 210 -1.66 6.03 19.69
N THR A 211 -0.87 6.96 19.10
CA THR A 211 0.59 6.94 19.16
C THR A 211 1.15 8.29 19.61
N GLU A 212 2.45 8.36 19.83
CA GLU A 212 3.19 9.61 19.87
C GLU A 212 3.08 10.37 18.53
N GLY A 213 3.56 11.61 18.52
CA GLY A 213 3.32 12.53 17.40
C GLY A 213 4.41 12.49 16.32
N VAL A 214 5.24 13.55 16.31
CA VAL A 214 6.18 13.84 15.20
C VAL A 214 7.25 12.77 15.06
N ILE A 215 7.77 12.22 16.16
CA ILE A 215 8.82 11.17 16.14
C ILE A 215 8.28 9.92 15.43
N THR A 216 7.11 9.45 15.85
CA THR A 216 6.47 8.28 15.22
C THR A 216 6.20 8.52 13.73
N LEU A 217 5.65 9.69 13.36
CA LEU A 217 5.37 10.00 11.96
C LEU A 217 6.64 10.21 11.11
N ALA A 218 7.74 10.69 11.70
CA ALA A 218 9.03 10.76 11.00
C ALA A 218 9.55 9.36 10.67
N LYS A 219 9.38 8.39 11.56
CA LYS A 219 9.71 6.98 11.30
C LYS A 219 8.81 6.38 10.21
N VAL A 220 7.50 6.69 10.24
CA VAL A 220 6.56 6.28 9.17
C VAL A 220 6.97 6.86 7.82
N LEU A 221 7.43 8.12 7.75
CA LEU A 221 7.95 8.71 6.51
C LEU A 221 9.18 7.94 6.01
N ALA A 222 10.15 7.64 6.88
CA ALA A 222 11.33 6.86 6.49
C ALA A 222 10.93 5.48 5.94
N TYR A 223 9.96 4.82 6.57
CA TYR A 223 9.39 3.55 6.05
C TYR A 223 8.69 3.74 4.70
N ALA A 224 8.00 4.88 4.47
CA ALA A 224 7.33 5.16 3.20
C ALA A 224 8.33 5.37 2.06
N GLU A 225 9.44 6.07 2.32
CA GLU A 225 10.53 6.27 1.38
C GLU A 225 11.21 4.94 1.03
N ASP A 226 11.56 4.13 2.04
CA ASP A 226 12.13 2.79 1.82
C ASP A 226 11.18 1.86 1.05
N PHE A 227 9.88 1.89 1.35
CA PHE A 227 8.86 1.12 0.64
C PHE A 227 8.75 1.49 -0.85
N LEU A 228 8.99 2.76 -1.21
CA LEU A 228 8.94 3.24 -2.60
C LEU A 228 10.23 2.97 -3.37
N ASP A 229 11.38 3.02 -2.71
CA ASP A 229 12.68 2.95 -3.36
C ASP A 229 13.25 1.52 -3.44
N GLN A 230 12.81 0.62 -2.57
CA GLN A 230 13.34 -0.73 -2.49
C GLN A 230 12.23 -1.77 -2.68
N ALA A 231 12.44 -2.67 -3.63
CA ALA A 231 11.63 -3.89 -3.79
C ALA A 231 11.91 -4.94 -2.69
N LYS A 232 12.22 -4.53 -1.46
CA LYS A 232 12.45 -5.46 -0.36
C LYS A 232 11.12 -6.05 0.10
N LEU A 233 11.04 -7.37 0.09
CA LEU A 233 9.92 -8.16 0.59
C LEU A 233 9.67 -7.94 2.07
N ALA A 234 10.70 -7.99 2.87
CA ALA A 234 10.62 -7.86 4.32
C ALA A 234 10.93 -6.44 4.75
N SER A 235 9.94 -5.58 4.72
CA SER A 235 10.03 -4.31 5.42
C SER A 235 10.04 -4.58 6.92
N VAL A 236 10.99 -3.96 7.64
CA VAL A 236 11.12 -4.10 9.11
C VAL A 236 9.79 -3.84 9.82
N TRP A 237 9.02 -2.86 9.33
CA TRP A 237 7.72 -2.49 9.88
C TRP A 237 6.64 -3.58 9.72
N ALA A 238 6.78 -4.53 8.79
CA ALA A 238 5.75 -5.56 8.57
C ALA A 238 5.62 -6.55 9.74
N VAL A 239 6.69 -6.77 10.50
CA VAL A 239 6.76 -7.72 11.60
C VAL A 239 6.76 -7.07 13.00
N GLN A 240 7.05 -5.78 13.08
CA GLN A 240 7.08 -5.04 14.35
C GLN A 240 5.68 -4.61 14.79
N LYS A 241 5.51 -4.34 16.09
CA LYS A 241 4.24 -3.95 16.74
C LYS A 241 4.30 -2.57 17.40
N ASP A 242 5.35 -1.80 17.12
CA ASP A 242 5.45 -0.42 17.57
C ASP A 242 4.48 0.51 16.83
N GLY A 243 4.26 1.72 17.35
CA GLY A 243 3.29 2.65 16.81
C GLY A 243 3.56 3.07 15.35
N ALA A 244 4.84 3.20 14.93
CA ALA A 244 5.18 3.57 13.56
C ALA A 244 4.90 2.42 12.59
N SER A 245 5.22 1.19 12.99
CA SER A 245 4.98 -0.02 12.20
C SER A 245 3.48 -0.29 12.00
N LEU A 246 2.67 -0.08 13.05
CA LEU A 246 1.21 -0.21 12.95
C LEU A 246 0.61 0.86 12.04
N ILE A 247 1.07 2.13 12.13
CA ILE A 247 0.65 3.18 11.21
C ILE A 247 1.07 2.85 9.77
N ALA A 248 2.32 2.40 9.56
CA ALA A 248 2.82 2.04 8.23
C ALA A 248 1.98 0.93 7.60
N LYS A 249 1.71 -0.15 8.33
CA LYS A 249 0.84 -1.24 7.85
C LYS A 249 -0.54 -0.72 7.47
N GLU A 250 -1.15 0.11 8.31
CA GLU A 250 -2.48 0.65 8.05
C GLU A 250 -2.49 1.59 6.83
N LEU A 251 -1.52 2.50 6.70
CA LEU A 251 -1.47 3.46 5.61
C LEU A 251 -0.99 2.86 4.28
N PHE A 252 -0.01 1.93 4.30
CA PHE A 252 0.61 1.43 3.07
C PHE A 252 -0.15 0.26 2.47
N GLU A 253 -0.62 -0.67 3.31
CA GLU A 253 -1.28 -1.88 2.83
C GLU A 253 -2.81 -1.76 2.86
N ASN A 254 -3.39 -1.33 4.01
CA ASN A 254 -4.83 -1.38 4.19
C ASN A 254 -5.55 -0.19 3.55
N ALA A 255 -5.07 1.03 3.77
CA ALA A 255 -5.76 2.24 3.32
C ALA A 255 -5.93 2.34 1.80
N THR A 256 -7.09 2.82 1.36
CA THR A 256 -7.34 3.30 0.00
C THR A 256 -7.41 4.82 -0.04
N ASP A 257 -8.05 5.41 0.96
CA ASP A 257 -8.28 6.84 1.13
C ASP A 257 -7.75 7.26 2.50
N ILE A 258 -6.97 8.33 2.55
CA ILE A 258 -6.40 8.81 3.80
C ILE A 258 -6.73 10.30 3.98
N ASN A 259 -7.39 10.62 5.08
CA ASN A 259 -7.71 11.98 5.47
C ASN A 259 -6.79 12.39 6.63
N PHE A 260 -5.95 13.37 6.41
CA PHE A 260 -5.14 13.98 7.44
C PHE A 260 -5.86 15.21 8.02
N PHE A 261 -5.98 15.25 9.33
CA PHE A 261 -6.46 16.39 10.12
C PHE A 261 -5.26 16.96 10.86
N VAL A 262 -4.75 18.08 10.40
CA VAL A 262 -3.48 18.65 10.87
C VAL A 262 -3.75 19.92 11.66
N GLY A 263 -3.55 19.85 12.96
CA GLY A 263 -3.63 21.02 13.81
C GLY A 263 -2.37 21.88 13.69
N ARG A 264 -2.56 23.22 13.68
CA ARG A 264 -1.50 24.21 13.48
C ARG A 264 -0.85 24.67 14.77
N ALA A 265 -1.37 24.29 15.94
CA ALA A 265 -0.77 24.72 17.20
C ALA A 265 0.72 24.32 17.27
N ILE A 266 1.51 25.28 17.75
CA ILE A 266 2.92 25.06 18.09
C ILE A 266 2.93 24.55 19.54
N ASN A 267 3.52 23.39 19.78
CA ASN A 267 3.64 22.85 21.13
C ASN A 267 4.76 23.59 21.89
N PRO A 268 4.46 24.35 22.94
CA PRO A 268 5.49 25.06 23.72
C PRO A 268 6.53 24.11 24.34
N ALA A 269 6.17 22.86 24.63
CA ALA A 269 7.09 21.86 25.19
C ALA A 269 8.20 21.42 24.23
N HIS A 270 8.05 21.67 22.93
CA HIS A 270 9.06 21.42 21.90
C HIS A 270 9.82 22.68 21.49
N GLN A 271 9.62 23.80 22.17
CA GLN A 271 10.43 25.00 22.02
C GLN A 271 11.78 24.84 22.75
N ASN A 272 12.58 23.88 22.26
CA ASN A 272 14.00 23.92 22.57
C ASN A 272 14.60 25.07 21.73
N PRO A 273 15.21 26.10 22.35
CA PRO A 273 15.84 27.21 21.61
C PRO A 273 16.87 26.77 20.57
N ASN A 274 17.42 25.55 20.73
CA ASN A 274 18.43 24.99 19.83
C ASN A 274 17.86 24.10 18.71
N LEU A 275 16.57 23.74 18.77
CA LEU A 275 15.87 22.94 17.76
C LEU A 275 14.37 23.35 17.76
N PRO A 276 14.01 24.47 17.15
CA PRO A 276 12.63 24.83 16.99
C PRO A 276 12.00 23.80 16.03
N ILE A 277 11.30 22.80 16.58
CA ILE A 277 10.33 22.04 15.79
C ILE A 277 9.18 23.00 15.53
N THR A 278 9.38 23.85 14.53
CA THR A 278 8.41 24.82 14.08
C THR A 278 7.25 24.08 13.41
N PHE A 279 6.08 24.72 13.35
CA PHE A 279 4.95 24.28 12.52
C PHE A 279 5.41 23.83 11.13
N GLY A 280 6.43 24.50 10.54
CA GLY A 280 7.02 24.14 9.26
C GLY A 280 7.54 22.72 9.16
N ILE A 281 8.20 22.20 10.21
CA ILE A 281 8.72 20.82 10.21
C ILE A 281 7.57 19.81 10.23
N LYS A 282 6.55 20.02 11.07
CA LYS A 282 5.36 19.15 11.11
C LYS A 282 4.62 19.18 9.78
N GLN A 283 4.43 20.36 9.19
CA GLN A 283 3.78 20.50 7.90
C GLN A 283 4.57 19.82 6.79
N GLN A 284 5.88 20.03 6.75
CA GLN A 284 6.76 19.38 5.77
C GLN A 284 6.72 17.86 5.89
N LEU A 285 6.80 17.32 7.11
CA LEU A 285 6.69 15.90 7.38
C LEU A 285 5.38 15.31 6.83
N ILE A 286 4.24 15.92 7.14
CA ILE A 286 2.93 15.46 6.67
C ILE A 286 2.81 15.59 5.16
N THR A 287 3.33 16.65 4.56
CA THR A 287 3.31 16.84 3.10
C THR A 287 4.17 15.77 2.40
N SER A 288 5.38 15.52 2.89
CA SER A 288 6.25 14.48 2.34
C SER A 288 5.64 13.08 2.47
N LEU A 289 5.05 12.77 3.63
CA LEU A 289 4.34 11.50 3.82
C LEU A 289 3.13 11.38 2.88
N ALA A 290 2.35 12.44 2.73
CA ALA A 290 1.21 12.50 1.81
C ALA A 290 1.64 12.25 0.34
N ASP A 291 2.79 12.79 -0.07
CA ASP A 291 3.32 12.61 -1.42
C ASP A 291 3.83 11.18 -1.64
N CYS A 292 4.49 10.56 -0.65
CA CYS A 292 4.81 9.14 -0.71
C CYS A 292 3.56 8.26 -0.85
N LEU A 293 2.53 8.53 -0.06
CA LEU A 293 1.26 7.78 -0.11
C LEU A 293 0.52 7.96 -1.43
N LYS A 294 0.56 9.15 -2.04
CA LYS A 294 0.03 9.36 -3.42
C LYS A 294 0.80 8.52 -4.44
N ARG A 295 2.13 8.46 -4.34
CA ARG A 295 2.96 7.59 -5.20
C ARG A 295 2.64 6.10 -5.00
N MET A 296 2.16 5.70 -3.82
CA MET A 296 1.63 4.36 -3.55
C MET A 296 0.20 4.15 -4.10
N GLY A 297 -0.38 5.16 -4.77
CA GLY A 297 -1.73 5.10 -5.34
C GLY A 297 -2.86 5.41 -4.36
N LYS A 298 -2.57 5.98 -3.18
CA LYS A 298 -3.60 6.33 -2.19
C LYS A 298 -4.27 7.68 -2.51
N HIS A 299 -5.56 7.79 -2.22
CA HIS A 299 -6.29 9.06 -2.29
C HIS A 299 -6.09 9.86 -1.00
N ILE A 300 -5.44 11.01 -1.11
CA ILE A 300 -5.04 11.82 0.05
C ILE A 300 -5.84 13.10 0.12
N ARG A 301 -6.33 13.43 1.31
CA ARG A 301 -6.92 14.72 1.67
C ARG A 301 -6.22 15.30 2.89
N LEU A 302 -5.83 16.56 2.81
CA LEU A 302 -5.20 17.31 3.90
C LEU A 302 -6.16 18.40 4.36
N SER A 303 -6.45 18.46 5.65
CA SER A 303 -7.26 19.50 6.29
C SER A 303 -6.47 20.11 7.44
N TYR A 304 -6.33 21.43 7.44
CA TYR A 304 -5.58 22.19 8.44
C TYR A 304 -6.52 22.96 9.35
N PHE A 305 -6.19 23.02 10.65
CA PHE A 305 -6.99 23.64 11.70
C PHE A 305 -6.16 24.55 12.60
#